data_840a12150dabc6fa4a2dd58a481e5d63
#
_entry.id   840a12150dabc6fa4a2dd58a481e5d63
#
_cell.length_a   1.000
_cell.length_b   1.000
_cell.length_c   1.000
_cell.angle_alpha   90.00
_cell.angle_beta   90.00
_cell.angle_gamma   90.00
#
_symmetry.space_group_name_H-M   'P 1'
#
loop_
_entity.id
_entity.type
_entity.pdbx_description
1 polymer ?
#
loop_
_entity_poly.entity_id
_entity_poly.type
_entity_poly.pdbx_seq_one_letter_code
_entity_poly.pdbx_strand_id
1 'polypeptide(L)' 'MNQAYRDAITKMEEMNVNQEYVLGWQGGYLGHPKREEQRVNEAYNAGFEDGEEKSTNNFSSWIDS' A
#
# COMPACT_ATOMS: atom_id res chain seq x y z
N MET A 1 0.01 4.51 -18.53
CA MET A 1 0.19 4.53 -17.10
C MET A 1 -1.08 4.95 -16.40
N ASN A 2 -1.33 4.37 -15.26
CA ASN A 2 -2.59 4.58 -14.54
C ASN A 2 -2.48 5.79 -13.63
N GLN A 3 -3.25 6.84 -13.95
CA GLN A 3 -3.25 8.07 -13.15
C GLN A 3 -3.68 7.79 -11.71
N ALA A 4 -4.64 6.92 -11.53
CA ALA A 4 -5.14 6.60 -10.18
C ALA A 4 -4.04 5.98 -9.31
N TYR A 5 -3.20 5.13 -9.91
CA TYR A 5 -2.09 4.53 -9.19
C TYR A 5 -1.12 5.60 -8.69
N ARG A 6 -0.74 6.51 -9.60
CA ARG A 6 0.21 7.56 -9.25
C ARG A 6 -0.37 8.51 -8.20
N ASP A 7 -1.66 8.84 -8.35
CA ASP A 7 -2.32 9.71 -7.38
C ASP A 7 -2.34 9.07 -6.00
N ALA A 8 -2.61 7.77 -5.94
CA ALA A 8 -2.63 7.06 -4.66
C ALA A 8 -1.25 7.06 -4.01
N ILE A 9 -0.20 6.78 -4.78
CA ILE A 9 1.15 6.78 -4.24
C ILE A 9 1.53 8.17 -3.73
N THR A 10 1.24 9.20 -4.51
CA THR A 10 1.53 10.58 -4.11
C THR A 10 0.81 10.92 -2.82
N LYS A 11 -0.45 10.54 -2.72
CA LYS A 11 -1.25 10.82 -1.53
C LYS A 11 -0.68 10.12 -0.32
N MET A 12 -0.28 8.85 -0.47
CA MET A 12 0.32 8.13 0.64
C MET A 12 1.62 8.79 1.11
N GLU A 13 2.42 9.28 0.17
CA GLU A 13 3.65 9.98 0.52
C GLU A 13 3.36 11.29 1.27
N GLU A 14 2.38 12.02 0.81
CA GLU A 14 2.00 13.29 1.45
C GLU A 14 1.45 13.08 2.84
N MET A 15 0.78 11.97 3.07
CA MET A 15 0.18 11.65 4.36
C MET A 15 1.16 10.97 5.31
N ASN A 16 2.37 10.70 4.89
CA ASN A 16 3.35 9.97 5.69
C ASN A 16 2.85 8.58 6.07
N VAL A 17 2.22 7.91 5.12
CA VAL A 17 1.75 6.54 5.33
C VAL A 17 2.95 5.62 5.52
N ASN A 18 2.82 4.64 6.41
CA ASN A 18 3.86 3.68 6.70
C ASN A 18 4.43 3.09 5.40
N GLN A 19 5.75 3.07 5.28
CA GLN A 19 6.40 2.63 4.05
C GLN A 19 6.07 1.18 3.71
N GLU A 20 5.94 0.32 4.70
CA GLU A 20 5.59 -1.07 4.46
C GLU A 20 4.19 -1.19 3.87
N TYR A 21 3.27 -0.35 4.34
CA TYR A 21 1.93 -0.32 3.76
C TYR A 21 2.00 0.10 2.29
N VAL A 22 2.78 1.14 2.00
CA VAL A 22 2.92 1.63 0.62
C VAL A 22 3.47 0.54 -0.29
N LEU A 23 4.52 -0.16 0.17
CA LEU A 23 5.11 -1.24 -0.61
C LEU A 23 4.11 -2.36 -0.86
N GLY A 24 3.36 -2.73 0.17
CA GLY A 24 2.32 -3.74 0.02
C GLY A 24 1.24 -3.30 -0.95
N TRP A 25 0.80 -2.04 -0.82
CA TRP A 25 -0.23 -1.50 -1.70
C TRP A 25 0.20 -1.53 -3.16
N GLN A 26 1.44 -1.15 -3.42
CA GLN A 26 1.98 -1.19 -4.77
C GLN A 26 1.95 -2.60 -5.35
N GLY A 27 2.44 -3.56 -4.57
CA GLY A 27 2.46 -4.94 -5.00
C GLY A 27 1.08 -5.49 -5.28
N GLY A 28 0.14 -5.21 -4.38
CA GLY A 28 -1.24 -5.66 -4.56
C GLY A 28 -1.89 -5.04 -5.78
N TYR A 29 -1.71 -3.74 -5.97
CA TYR A 29 -2.30 -3.03 -7.10
C TYR A 29 -1.77 -3.57 -8.44
N LEU A 30 -0.46 -3.82 -8.50
CA LEU A 30 0.18 -4.28 -9.73
C LEU A 30 0.04 -5.78 -9.94
N GLY A 31 -0.53 -6.49 -8.98
CA GLY A 31 -0.74 -7.93 -9.12
C GLY A 31 0.51 -8.76 -8.92
N HIS A 32 1.51 -8.22 -8.23
CA HIS A 32 2.72 -8.97 -7.92
C HIS A 32 2.42 -10.08 -6.91
N PRO A 33 3.17 -11.18 -6.93
CA PRO A 33 2.97 -12.21 -5.92
C PRO A 33 3.30 -11.66 -4.54
N LYS A 34 2.48 -12.03 -3.57
CA LYS A 34 2.68 -11.61 -2.20
C LYS A 34 3.96 -12.24 -1.66
N ARG A 35 4.74 -11.44 -0.93
CA ARG A 35 5.94 -11.97 -0.29
C ARG A 35 5.58 -12.97 0.78
N GLU A 36 6.32 -14.04 0.83
CA GLU A 36 6.15 -15.06 1.87
C GLU A 36 7.30 -15.02 2.86
N GLU A 37 8.00 -13.90 2.95
CA GLU A 37 9.10 -13.75 3.88
C GLU A 37 8.59 -13.64 5.31
N GLN A 38 9.40 -14.10 6.24
CA GLN A 38 9.04 -14.09 7.65
C GLN A 38 8.89 -12.68 8.22
N ARG A 39 9.36 -11.68 7.49
CA ARG A 39 9.34 -10.29 7.96
C ARG A 39 8.17 -9.48 7.41
N VAL A 40 7.25 -10.13 6.76
CA VAL A 40 6.05 -9.44 6.31
C VAL A 40 5.25 -9.04 7.54
N ASN A 41 4.98 -7.75 7.69
CA ASN A 41 4.26 -7.26 8.86
C ASN A 41 2.81 -6.90 8.52
N GLU A 42 2.06 -6.48 9.53
CA GLU A 42 0.65 -6.14 9.33
C GLU A 42 0.46 -5.03 8.32
N ALA A 43 1.32 -4.03 8.35
CA ALA A 43 1.21 -2.91 7.43
C ALA A 43 1.36 -3.37 5.98
N TYR A 44 2.34 -4.22 5.72
CA TYR A 44 2.54 -4.75 4.38
C TYR A 44 1.32 -5.56 3.94
N ASN A 45 0.84 -6.45 4.80
CA ASN A 45 -0.31 -7.29 4.47
C ASN A 45 -1.55 -6.45 4.19
N ALA A 46 -1.81 -5.47 5.04
CA ALA A 46 -2.96 -4.60 4.86
C ALA A 46 -2.85 -3.80 3.56
N GLY A 47 -1.66 -3.28 3.29
CA GLY A 47 -1.42 -2.55 2.06
C GLY A 47 -1.64 -3.42 0.85
N PHE A 48 -1.13 -4.65 0.89
CA PHE A 48 -1.28 -5.57 -0.23
C PHE A 48 -2.75 -5.85 -0.52
N GLU A 49 -3.54 -6.13 0.51
CA GLU A 49 -4.96 -6.39 0.33
C GLU A 49 -5.69 -5.16 -0.21
N ASP A 50 -5.37 -4.00 0.34
CA ASP A 50 -6.01 -2.77 -0.13
C ASP A 50 -5.60 -2.45 -1.57
N GLY A 51 -4.37 -2.72 -1.92
CA GLY A 51 -3.90 -2.53 -3.29
C GLY A 51 -4.61 -3.43 -4.27
N GLU A 52 -4.83 -4.69 -3.87
CA GLU A 52 -5.57 -5.62 -4.71
C GLU A 52 -6.99 -5.15 -4.99
N GLU A 53 -7.60 -4.52 -3.99
CA GLU A 53 -8.94 -3.97 -4.12
C GLU A 53 -8.95 -2.56 -4.68
N LYS A 54 -7.76 -2.00 -4.86
CA LYS A 54 -7.58 -0.61 -5.32
C LYS A 54 -8.28 0.38 -4.39
N SER A 55 -8.28 0.05 -3.10
CA SER A 55 -8.91 0.88 -2.08
C SER A 55 -7.98 2.01 -1.67
N THR A 56 -8.53 3.21 -1.54
CA THR A 56 -7.77 4.36 -1.09
C THR A 56 -8.29 4.92 0.24
N ASN A 57 -9.20 4.20 0.89
CA ASN A 57 -9.89 4.71 2.07
C ASN A 57 -9.18 4.43 3.37
N ASN A 58 -8.18 3.55 3.36
CA ASN A 58 -7.56 3.09 4.60
C ASN A 58 -6.19 3.71 4.85
N PHE A 59 -5.77 4.63 4.01
CA PHE A 59 -4.44 5.23 4.15
C PHE A 59 -4.24 5.86 5.52
N SER A 60 -5.26 6.54 6.01
CA SER A 60 -5.14 7.27 7.28
C SER A 60 -4.94 6.35 8.47
N SER A 61 -5.30 5.08 8.34
CA SER A 61 -5.11 4.11 9.42
C SER A 61 -3.65 3.70 9.58
N TRP A 62 -2.82 3.99 8.60
CA TRP A 62 -1.44 3.54 8.57
C TRP A 62 -0.44 4.69 8.51
N ILE A 63 -0.85 5.85 8.97
CA ILE A 63 0.03 7.00 9.02
C ILE A 63 1.10 6.78 10.08
N ASP A 64 2.34 6.97 9.66
CA ASP A 64 3.51 6.80 10.52
C ASP A 64 3.95 8.17 11.00
N SER A 65 3.39 8.61 12.07
CA SER A 65 3.68 9.94 12.62
C SER A 65 4.78 9.93 13.65
#